data_bb11cebdf65b210432b56a0309d71e2f
#
_entry.id   bb11cebdf65b210432b56a0309d71e2f
#
_cell.length_a   1.000
_cell.length_b   1.000
_cell.length_c   1.000
_cell.angle_alpha   90.00
_cell.angle_beta   90.00
_cell.angle_gamma   90.00
#
_symmetry.space_group_name_H-M   'P 1'
#
loop_
_entity.id
_entity.type
_entity.pdbx_description
1 polymer ?
#
loop_
_entity_poly.entity_id
_entity_poly.type
_entity_poly.pdbx_seq_one_letter_code
_entity_poly.pdbx_strand_id
1 'polypeptide(L)'
;MRLPLVLNSFYRFFAQNTPEKIKPALRGWYNEINKILTYGFKNRDIFTALDFEINSHCNLECSYCPASFKDGRGNNLMPLDTFKKAIDDLSAINYSGRISPHFFGEPLLDERLPELMGYARNKLPKAKIIIHTNGIRLSKEKYDSCINAGVDGFLVTKHTKAMPKNIVSIIESKYAKHGTLKVRSLDNITLFNRGGSVKPEKERKMKRCYYLSDEISITHTGNVVCTNDFGESHIFGNVNEKSLLDIWNSKEFKTIRKDIRAGVFNLEMCKKCVGIK
;
A
#
# COMPACT_ATOMS: atom_id res chain seq x y z
N MET A 1 -13.27 22.94 -9.38
CA MET A 1 -13.39 21.48 -9.20
C MET A 1 -12.11 20.85 -9.74
N ARG A 2 -11.36 20.11 -8.94
CA ARG A 2 -10.05 19.56 -9.39
C ARG A 2 -10.28 18.41 -10.38
N LEU A 3 -9.71 18.49 -11.59
CA LEU A 3 -9.83 17.51 -12.68
C LEU A 3 -9.68 16.04 -12.22
N PRO A 4 -8.73 15.70 -11.32
CA PRO A 4 -8.61 14.34 -10.78
C PRO A 4 -9.83 13.84 -9.98
N LEU A 5 -10.60 14.71 -9.34
CA LEU A 5 -11.80 14.33 -8.59
C LEU A 5 -12.96 13.97 -9.54
N VAL A 6 -13.10 14.70 -10.65
CA VAL A 6 -14.08 14.40 -11.69
C VAL A 6 -13.75 13.06 -12.34
N LEU A 7 -12.48 12.86 -12.71
CA LEU A 7 -12.01 11.63 -13.32
C LEU A 7 -12.24 10.41 -12.41
N ASN A 8 -12.03 10.57 -11.10
CA ASN A 8 -12.27 9.51 -10.12
C ASN A 8 -13.76 9.15 -9.99
N SER A 9 -14.65 10.16 -10.04
CA SER A 9 -16.10 9.93 -10.02
C SER A 9 -16.58 9.22 -11.29
N PHE A 10 -16.08 9.63 -12.45
CA PHE A 10 -16.32 8.94 -13.73
C PHE A 10 -15.83 7.49 -13.70
N TYR A 11 -14.59 7.27 -13.27
CA TYR A 11 -14.04 5.93 -13.15
C TYR A 11 -14.88 5.03 -12.24
N ARG A 12 -15.32 5.50 -11.07
CA ARG A 12 -16.16 4.74 -10.15
C ARG A 12 -17.49 4.35 -10.77
N PHE A 13 -18.14 5.30 -11.45
CA PHE A 13 -19.40 5.05 -12.14
C PHE A 13 -19.25 3.96 -13.22
N PHE A 14 -18.25 4.08 -14.07
CA PHE A 14 -18.00 3.09 -15.11
C PHE A 14 -17.55 1.75 -14.53
N ALA A 15 -16.68 1.74 -13.52
CA ALA A 15 -16.19 0.49 -12.92
C ALA A 15 -17.30 -0.33 -12.24
N GLN A 16 -18.35 0.31 -11.71
CA GLN A 16 -19.51 -0.39 -11.13
C GLN A 16 -20.34 -1.11 -12.19
N ASN A 17 -20.43 -0.53 -13.40
CA ASN A 17 -21.28 -1.04 -14.49
C ASN A 17 -20.48 -1.83 -15.55
N THR A 18 -19.19 -2.05 -15.35
CA THR A 18 -18.33 -2.74 -16.32
C THR A 18 -18.18 -4.22 -15.96
N PRO A 19 -18.28 -5.14 -16.96
CA PRO A 19 -18.01 -6.55 -16.76
C PRO A 19 -16.64 -6.81 -16.14
N GLU A 20 -16.53 -7.80 -15.24
CA GLU A 20 -15.30 -8.14 -14.50
C GLU A 20 -14.09 -8.35 -15.43
N LYS A 21 -14.29 -8.90 -16.62
CA LYS A 21 -13.23 -9.14 -17.62
C LYS A 21 -12.56 -7.86 -18.15
N ILE A 22 -13.29 -6.74 -18.14
CA ILE A 22 -12.86 -5.45 -18.70
C ILE A 22 -12.32 -4.52 -17.60
N LYS A 23 -12.71 -4.72 -16.34
CA LYS A 23 -12.29 -3.88 -15.21
C LYS A 23 -10.78 -3.66 -15.10
N PRO A 24 -9.90 -4.68 -15.30
CA PRO A 24 -8.46 -4.47 -15.24
C PRO A 24 -7.93 -3.51 -16.31
N ALA A 25 -8.47 -3.57 -17.52
CA ALA A 25 -8.09 -2.67 -18.60
C ALA A 25 -8.58 -1.23 -18.33
N LEU A 26 -9.80 -1.09 -17.85
CA LEU A 26 -10.37 0.20 -17.45
C LEU A 26 -9.56 0.84 -16.31
N ARG A 27 -9.13 0.05 -15.32
CA ARG A 27 -8.27 0.51 -14.22
C ARG A 27 -6.91 0.94 -14.74
N GLY A 28 -6.30 0.17 -15.65
CA GLY A 28 -5.03 0.53 -16.27
C GLY A 28 -5.10 1.87 -17.02
N TRP A 29 -6.12 2.04 -17.83
CA TRP A 29 -6.34 3.29 -18.58
C TRP A 29 -6.59 4.49 -17.65
N TYR A 30 -7.43 4.32 -16.63
CA TYR A 30 -7.66 5.35 -15.61
C TYR A 30 -6.37 5.78 -14.92
N ASN A 31 -5.55 4.81 -14.49
CA ASN A 31 -4.29 5.09 -13.82
C ASN A 31 -3.31 5.84 -14.71
N GLU A 32 -3.20 5.46 -15.99
CA GLU A 32 -2.34 6.16 -16.96
C GLU A 32 -2.76 7.63 -17.16
N ILE A 33 -4.05 7.88 -17.35
CA ILE A 33 -4.56 9.25 -17.47
C ILE A 33 -4.31 10.03 -16.20
N ASN A 34 -4.60 9.44 -15.05
CA ASN A 34 -4.40 10.10 -13.75
C ASN A 34 -2.92 10.44 -13.50
N LYS A 35 -2.00 9.54 -13.88
CA LYS A 35 -0.55 9.80 -13.81
C LYS A 35 -0.13 10.95 -14.71
N ILE A 36 -0.62 10.99 -15.95
CA ILE A 36 -0.34 12.09 -16.89
C ILE A 36 -0.84 13.42 -16.34
N LEU A 37 -2.07 13.45 -15.81
CA LEU A 37 -2.66 14.65 -15.26
C LEU A 37 -1.99 15.11 -13.95
N THR A 38 -1.45 14.17 -13.19
CA THR A 38 -0.83 14.45 -11.89
C THR A 38 0.64 14.84 -12.03
N TYR A 39 1.38 14.12 -12.84
CA TYR A 39 2.86 14.21 -12.92
C TYR A 39 3.36 14.72 -14.28
N GLY A 40 2.47 14.92 -15.27
CA GLY A 40 2.82 15.27 -16.63
C GLY A 40 3.38 14.09 -17.44
N PHE A 41 3.55 14.30 -18.74
CA PHE A 41 4.01 13.24 -19.65
C PHE A 41 5.41 12.71 -19.35
N LYS A 42 6.30 13.55 -18.83
CA LYS A 42 7.70 13.16 -18.52
C LYS A 42 7.79 12.19 -17.35
N ASN A 43 6.90 12.33 -16.35
CA ASN A 43 6.92 11.57 -15.10
C ASN A 43 5.74 10.59 -14.98
N ARG A 44 5.07 10.27 -16.10
CA ARG A 44 3.90 9.37 -16.09
C ARG A 44 4.20 7.95 -15.62
N ASP A 45 5.44 7.48 -15.80
CA ASP A 45 5.86 6.16 -15.34
C ASP A 45 6.36 6.24 -13.89
N ILE A 46 5.45 6.53 -12.96
CA ILE A 46 5.70 6.51 -11.52
C ILE A 46 4.62 5.69 -10.81
N PHE A 47 4.96 5.10 -9.68
CA PHE A 47 3.98 4.44 -8.81
C PHE A 47 3.02 5.46 -8.19
N THR A 48 1.79 5.04 -7.95
CA THR A 48 0.73 5.88 -7.34
C THR A 48 0.51 5.58 -5.88
N ALA A 49 1.09 4.49 -5.37
CA ALA A 49 1.02 4.10 -3.98
C ALA A 49 2.35 3.51 -3.49
N LEU A 50 2.69 3.85 -2.27
CA LEU A 50 3.87 3.36 -1.58
C LEU A 50 3.49 2.94 -0.16
N ASP A 51 3.84 1.71 0.18
CA ASP A 51 3.68 1.17 1.52
C ASP A 51 5.06 1.10 2.21
N PHE A 52 5.14 1.58 3.46
CA PHE A 52 6.32 1.51 4.30
C PHE A 52 6.12 0.52 5.43
N GLU A 53 6.94 -0.50 5.55
CA GLU A 53 6.97 -1.35 6.73
C GLU A 53 7.72 -0.64 7.85
N ILE A 54 7.07 0.33 8.51
CA ILE A 54 7.70 1.09 9.61
C ILE A 54 8.06 0.20 10.79
N ASN A 55 7.32 -0.92 10.97
CA ASN A 55 7.66 -2.01 11.87
C ASN A 55 7.25 -3.36 11.26
N SER A 56 7.91 -4.45 11.66
CA SER A 56 7.65 -5.81 11.15
C SER A 56 6.71 -6.62 12.05
N HIS A 57 6.24 -6.06 13.16
CA HIS A 57 5.40 -6.74 14.15
C HIS A 57 3.91 -6.50 13.91
N CYS A 58 3.10 -7.53 14.17
CA CYS A 58 1.65 -7.42 14.18
C CYS A 58 1.10 -8.14 15.45
N ASN A 59 0.08 -7.57 16.06
CA ASN A 59 -0.61 -8.12 17.23
C ASN A 59 -1.77 -9.07 16.86
N LEU A 60 -1.85 -9.49 15.60
CA LEU A 60 -2.80 -10.49 15.10
C LEU A 60 -2.10 -11.61 14.36
N GLU A 61 -2.66 -12.82 14.47
CA GLU A 61 -2.24 -14.04 13.77
C GLU A 61 -3.32 -14.46 12.77
N CYS A 62 -3.46 -13.67 11.69
CA CYS A 62 -4.48 -13.93 10.68
C CYS A 62 -4.09 -15.13 9.80
N SER A 63 -5.00 -16.10 9.60
CA SER A 63 -4.75 -17.32 8.81
C SER A 63 -4.38 -17.10 7.34
N TYR A 64 -4.60 -15.92 6.81
CA TYR A 64 -4.28 -15.51 5.43
C TYR A 64 -3.09 -14.54 5.36
N CYS A 65 -2.44 -14.26 6.48
CA CYS A 65 -1.28 -13.36 6.53
C CYS A 65 0.01 -14.18 6.74
N PRO A 66 1.00 -14.08 5.87
CA PRO A 66 2.23 -14.85 6.02
C PRO A 66 3.03 -14.48 7.28
N ALA A 67 2.83 -13.28 7.82
CA ALA A 67 3.46 -12.85 9.08
C ALA A 67 3.05 -13.71 10.28
N SER A 68 1.91 -14.41 10.19
CA SER A 68 1.41 -15.28 11.26
C SER A 68 2.08 -16.66 11.30
N PHE A 69 2.79 -17.06 10.21
CA PHE A 69 3.30 -18.43 10.07
C PHE A 69 4.81 -18.51 9.84
N LYS A 70 5.42 -17.39 9.50
CA LYS A 70 6.84 -17.36 9.15
C LYS A 70 7.61 -16.60 10.21
N ASP A 71 8.37 -17.35 11.00
CA ASP A 71 9.39 -16.79 11.88
C ASP A 71 10.44 -16.03 11.05
N GLY A 72 11.02 -15.01 11.66
CA GLY A 72 12.21 -14.36 11.14
C GLY A 72 12.11 -12.86 10.85
N ARG A 73 10.90 -12.24 10.86
CA ARG A 73 10.83 -10.78 10.75
C ARG A 73 11.06 -10.07 12.08
N GLY A 74 10.85 -10.75 13.22
CA GLY A 74 11.03 -10.20 14.57
C GLY A 74 10.18 -8.96 14.85
N ASN A 75 10.53 -8.22 15.90
CA ASN A 75 9.94 -6.93 16.26
C ASN A 75 10.87 -5.79 15.86
N ASN A 76 11.16 -5.67 14.56
CA ASN A 76 12.10 -4.68 14.06
C ASN A 76 11.36 -3.40 13.66
N LEU A 77 11.99 -2.28 13.96
CA LEU A 77 11.54 -0.96 13.49
C LEU A 77 12.39 -0.52 12.31
N MET A 78 11.76 0.11 11.31
CA MET A 78 12.50 0.77 10.25
C MET A 78 13.39 1.87 10.86
N PRO A 79 14.70 1.93 10.54
CA PRO A 79 15.55 3.03 10.95
C PRO A 79 14.98 4.38 10.47
N LEU A 80 15.08 5.40 11.33
CA LEU A 80 14.53 6.72 11.03
C LEU A 80 15.17 7.31 9.77
N ASP A 81 16.47 7.11 9.59
CA ASP A 81 17.21 7.63 8.42
C ASP A 81 16.75 6.94 7.13
N THR A 82 16.45 5.64 7.16
CA THR A 82 15.87 4.90 6.03
C THR A 82 14.53 5.50 5.62
N PHE A 83 13.65 5.76 6.61
CA PHE A 83 12.35 6.37 6.35
C PHE A 83 12.51 7.79 5.78
N LYS A 84 13.31 8.63 6.43
CA LYS A 84 13.55 10.02 6.01
C LYS A 84 14.12 10.08 4.60
N LYS A 85 15.13 9.26 4.29
CA LYS A 85 15.74 9.21 2.96
C LYS A 85 14.71 8.89 1.88
N ALA A 86 13.87 7.88 2.09
CA ALA A 86 12.83 7.52 1.12
C ALA A 86 11.78 8.64 0.95
N ILE A 87 11.39 9.34 2.02
CA ILE A 87 10.49 10.50 1.97
C ILE A 87 11.16 11.69 1.24
N ASP A 88 12.43 11.94 1.47
CA ASP A 88 13.18 13.02 0.80
C ASP A 88 13.34 12.74 -0.71
N ASP A 89 13.58 11.49 -1.12
CA ASP A 89 13.57 11.07 -2.53
C ASP A 89 12.22 11.38 -3.20
N LEU A 90 11.11 11.12 -2.50
CA LEU A 90 9.76 11.44 -2.98
C LEU A 90 9.50 12.95 -3.04
N SER A 91 10.04 13.70 -2.09
CA SER A 91 9.92 15.17 -2.04
C SER A 91 10.59 15.81 -3.26
N ALA A 92 11.74 15.30 -3.69
CA ALA A 92 12.46 15.79 -4.85
C ALA A 92 11.64 15.76 -6.16
N ILE A 93 10.61 14.93 -6.23
CA ILE A 93 9.70 14.80 -7.38
C ILE A 93 8.30 15.36 -7.13
N ASN A 94 8.08 16.07 -6.02
CA ASN A 94 6.77 16.56 -5.61
C ASN A 94 5.70 15.45 -5.61
N TYR A 95 6.03 14.27 -5.07
CA TYR A 95 5.15 13.11 -5.06
C TYR A 95 3.80 13.44 -4.42
N SER A 96 2.73 13.03 -5.09
CA SER A 96 1.34 13.29 -4.66
C SER A 96 0.48 12.03 -4.62
N GLY A 97 1.12 10.86 -4.73
CA GLY A 97 0.44 9.57 -4.59
C GLY A 97 0.08 9.23 -3.14
N ARG A 98 -0.42 8.03 -2.93
CA ARG A 98 -0.73 7.51 -1.59
C ARG A 98 0.55 7.03 -0.89
N ILE A 99 0.64 7.34 0.38
CA ILE A 99 1.62 6.78 1.31
C ILE A 99 0.86 6.05 2.42
N SER A 100 1.31 4.87 2.80
CA SER A 100 0.77 4.11 3.93
C SER A 100 1.90 3.52 4.76
N PRO A 101 1.91 3.73 6.09
CA PRO A 101 2.95 3.23 6.97
C PRO A 101 2.70 1.76 7.37
N HIS A 102 2.43 0.90 6.40
CA HIS A 102 2.18 -0.53 6.65
C HIS A 102 2.73 -1.39 5.51
N PHE A 103 3.00 -2.64 5.84
CA PHE A 103 3.22 -3.72 4.88
C PHE A 103 2.64 -5.02 5.46
N PHE A 104 3.40 -5.75 6.28
CA PHE A 104 2.90 -6.90 7.04
C PHE A 104 2.85 -6.65 8.55
N GLY A 105 3.43 -5.57 9.05
CA GLY A 105 3.30 -5.12 10.43
C GLY A 105 2.03 -4.30 10.69
N GLU A 106 1.68 -4.12 11.95
CA GLU A 106 0.59 -3.25 12.39
C GLU A 106 1.15 -1.85 12.76
N PRO A 107 0.83 -0.79 12.02
CA PRO A 107 1.45 0.53 12.22
C PRO A 107 1.15 1.15 13.58
N LEU A 108 0.00 0.84 14.20
CA LEU A 108 -0.36 1.40 15.51
C LEU A 108 0.45 0.84 16.68
N LEU A 109 1.33 -0.15 16.43
CA LEU A 109 2.29 -0.66 17.43
C LEU A 109 3.57 0.17 17.46
N ASP A 110 3.83 1.01 16.48
CA ASP A 110 4.98 1.92 16.47
C ASP A 110 4.58 3.25 17.11
N GLU A 111 5.17 3.57 18.25
CA GLU A 111 4.87 4.81 18.97
C GLU A 111 5.39 6.06 18.22
N ARG A 112 6.34 5.90 17.30
CA ARG A 112 6.86 6.98 16.46
C ARG A 112 5.90 7.36 15.31
N LEU A 113 4.80 6.62 15.12
CA LEU A 113 3.89 6.78 13.99
C LEU A 113 3.47 8.25 13.74
N PRO A 114 3.02 9.05 14.74
CA PRO A 114 2.68 10.45 14.52
C PRO A 114 3.87 11.29 14.05
N GLU A 115 5.06 11.08 14.61
CA GLU A 115 6.30 11.78 14.21
C GLU A 115 6.67 11.47 12.76
N LEU A 116 6.68 10.18 12.38
CA LEU A 116 6.97 9.74 11.02
C LEU A 116 5.98 10.35 10.01
N MET A 117 4.69 10.36 10.34
CA MET A 117 3.67 10.93 9.47
C MET A 117 3.77 12.45 9.39
N GLY A 118 4.13 13.12 10.47
CA GLY A 118 4.41 14.57 10.50
C GLY A 118 5.56 14.93 9.58
N TYR A 119 6.66 14.17 9.62
CA TYR A 119 7.78 14.34 8.70
C TYR A 119 7.35 14.15 7.24
N ALA A 120 6.62 13.07 6.96
CA ALA A 120 6.11 12.80 5.62
C ALA A 120 5.19 13.91 5.12
N ARG A 121 4.27 14.43 5.95
CA ARG A 121 3.36 15.53 5.59
C ARG A 121 4.12 16.83 5.27
N ASN A 122 5.10 17.17 6.08
CA ASN A 122 5.91 18.39 5.87
C ASN A 122 6.66 18.33 4.52
N LYS A 123 7.23 17.19 4.17
CA LYS A 123 7.99 17.01 2.92
C LYS A 123 7.07 16.79 1.70
N LEU A 124 5.90 16.20 1.90
CA LEU A 124 4.99 15.77 0.84
C LEU A 124 3.58 16.36 1.07
N PRO A 125 3.41 17.68 0.95
CA PRO A 125 2.14 18.35 1.28
C PRO A 125 0.96 17.89 0.39
N LYS A 126 1.25 17.35 -0.79
CA LYS A 126 0.24 16.88 -1.76
C LYS A 126 -0.04 15.38 -1.67
N ALA A 127 0.80 14.61 -1.00
CA ALA A 127 0.62 13.17 -0.86
C ALA A 127 -0.62 12.85 -0.02
N LYS A 128 -1.23 11.71 -0.26
CA LYS A 128 -2.34 11.19 0.53
C LYS A 128 -1.80 10.18 1.54
N ILE A 129 -1.85 10.52 2.83
CA ILE A 129 -1.35 9.67 3.92
C ILE A 129 -2.53 8.90 4.50
N ILE A 130 -2.55 7.57 4.31
CA ILE A 130 -3.62 6.68 4.80
C ILE A 130 -3.01 5.59 5.67
N ILE A 131 -3.45 5.49 6.90
CA ILE A 131 -3.05 4.41 7.80
C ILE A 131 -3.99 3.23 7.61
N HIS A 132 -3.46 2.12 7.11
CA HIS A 132 -4.15 0.83 7.09
C HIS A 132 -3.86 0.10 8.39
N THR A 133 -4.89 -0.37 9.09
CA THR A 133 -4.75 -0.94 10.44
C THR A 133 -5.83 -1.96 10.75
N ASN A 134 -5.55 -2.86 11.70
CA ASN A 134 -6.57 -3.71 12.30
C ASN A 134 -7.43 -2.97 13.34
N GLY A 135 -7.02 -1.77 13.75
CA GLY A 135 -7.75 -0.87 14.63
C GLY A 135 -7.70 -1.21 16.13
N ILE A 136 -7.13 -2.35 16.54
CA ILE A 136 -7.16 -2.79 17.97
C ILE A 136 -6.49 -1.77 18.89
N ARG A 137 -5.43 -1.12 18.43
CA ARG A 137 -4.66 -0.12 19.19
C ARG A 137 -5.04 1.33 18.87
N LEU A 138 -6.11 1.59 18.13
CA LEU A 138 -6.55 2.94 17.80
C LEU A 138 -7.36 3.52 18.97
N SER A 139 -6.72 4.28 19.85
CA SER A 139 -7.41 5.12 20.84
C SER A 139 -7.81 6.47 20.22
N LYS A 140 -8.62 7.27 20.93
CA LYS A 140 -8.97 8.65 20.53
C LYS A 140 -7.73 9.54 20.49
N GLU A 141 -6.85 9.40 21.47
CA GLU A 141 -5.59 10.15 21.56
C GLU A 141 -4.65 9.81 20.41
N LYS A 142 -4.52 8.53 20.06
CA LYS A 142 -3.68 8.08 18.92
C LYS A 142 -4.28 8.52 17.59
N TYR A 143 -5.62 8.49 17.47
CA TYR A 143 -6.30 9.05 16.31
C TYR A 143 -6.00 10.55 16.15
N ASP A 144 -6.19 11.34 17.23
CA ASP A 144 -5.94 12.77 17.20
C ASP A 144 -4.48 13.11 16.90
N SER A 145 -3.54 12.43 17.54
CA SER A 145 -2.10 12.61 17.29
C SER A 145 -1.74 12.40 15.82
N CYS A 146 -2.27 11.36 15.19
CA CYS A 146 -2.04 11.10 13.77
C CYS A 146 -2.73 12.13 12.86
N ILE A 147 -3.99 12.51 13.14
CA ILE A 147 -4.69 13.53 12.36
C ILE A 147 -3.98 14.88 12.45
N ASN A 148 -3.54 15.28 13.66
CA ASN A 148 -2.79 16.51 13.88
C ASN A 148 -1.40 16.48 13.20
N ALA A 149 -0.79 15.32 13.07
CA ALA A 149 0.42 15.08 12.29
C ALA A 149 0.19 15.13 10.77
N GLY A 150 -1.07 15.31 10.31
CA GLY A 150 -1.38 15.46 8.89
C GLY A 150 -1.79 14.17 8.18
N VAL A 151 -2.17 13.12 8.90
CA VAL A 151 -2.79 11.92 8.30
C VAL A 151 -4.16 12.28 7.73
N ASP A 152 -4.43 11.86 6.49
CA ASP A 152 -5.72 12.11 5.82
C ASP A 152 -6.82 11.13 6.26
N GLY A 153 -6.43 10.00 6.83
CA GLY A 153 -7.41 9.06 7.36
C GLY A 153 -6.90 7.67 7.65
N PHE A 154 -7.80 6.89 8.22
CA PHE A 154 -7.60 5.50 8.60
C PHE A 154 -8.50 4.58 7.78
N LEU A 155 -7.95 3.47 7.31
CA LEU A 155 -8.69 2.37 6.75
C LEU A 155 -8.58 1.15 7.68
N VAL A 156 -9.57 0.99 8.53
CA VAL A 156 -9.64 -0.11 9.48
C VAL A 156 -10.16 -1.35 8.77
N THR A 157 -9.40 -2.44 8.80
CA THR A 157 -9.86 -3.74 8.29
C THR A 157 -10.32 -4.60 9.45
N LYS A 158 -11.56 -5.08 9.40
CA LYS A 158 -12.10 -6.03 10.35
C LYS A 158 -11.52 -7.42 10.07
N HIS A 159 -10.54 -7.84 10.87
CA HIS A 159 -9.86 -9.14 10.76
C HIS A 159 -10.46 -10.23 11.64
N THR A 160 -11.30 -9.85 12.60
CA THR A 160 -11.97 -10.75 13.57
C THR A 160 -13.47 -10.77 13.34
N LYS A 161 -14.19 -11.73 13.97
CA LYS A 161 -15.66 -11.83 13.85
C LYS A 161 -16.36 -10.54 14.31
N ALA A 162 -15.86 -9.89 15.35
CA ALA A 162 -16.39 -8.60 15.83
C ALA A 162 -15.45 -7.45 15.48
N MET A 163 -16.01 -6.24 15.33
CA MET A 163 -15.23 -5.01 15.26
C MET A 163 -14.64 -4.70 16.64
N PRO A 164 -13.38 -4.22 16.73
CA PRO A 164 -12.81 -3.78 18.00
C PRO A 164 -13.71 -2.74 18.68
N LYS A 165 -13.95 -2.91 20.01
CA LYS A 165 -14.87 -2.05 20.78
C LYS A 165 -14.51 -0.57 20.73
N ASN A 166 -13.22 -0.24 20.74
CA ASN A 166 -12.72 1.13 20.58
C ASN A 166 -13.13 1.75 19.24
N ILE A 167 -13.09 0.97 18.15
CA ILE A 167 -13.54 1.44 16.81
C ILE A 167 -15.04 1.69 16.80
N VAL A 168 -15.84 0.77 17.38
CA VAL A 168 -17.29 0.96 17.54
C VAL A 168 -17.56 2.26 18.32
N SER A 169 -16.89 2.47 19.46
CA SER A 169 -17.03 3.69 20.27
C SER A 169 -16.68 4.97 19.51
N ILE A 170 -15.59 4.95 18.72
CA ILE A 170 -15.20 6.13 17.90
C ILE A 170 -16.27 6.46 16.84
N ILE A 171 -16.88 5.43 16.22
CA ILE A 171 -17.90 5.59 15.19
C ILE A 171 -19.21 6.09 15.81
N GLU A 172 -19.71 5.41 16.85
CA GLU A 172 -20.99 5.71 17.50
C GLU A 172 -20.99 7.10 18.15
N SER A 173 -19.89 7.49 18.76
CA SER A 173 -19.71 8.83 19.34
C SER A 173 -19.53 9.93 18.29
N LYS A 174 -19.46 9.58 16.99
CA LYS A 174 -19.12 10.49 15.88
C LYS A 174 -17.83 11.28 16.13
N TYR A 175 -16.90 10.69 16.87
CA TYR A 175 -15.64 11.33 17.26
C TYR A 175 -14.75 11.62 16.05
N ALA A 176 -14.64 10.65 15.14
CA ALA A 176 -13.80 10.81 13.96
C ALA A 176 -14.39 11.88 13.01
N LYS A 177 -13.54 12.76 12.50
CA LYS A 177 -13.91 13.73 11.46
C LYS A 177 -14.47 12.99 10.25
N HIS A 178 -15.50 13.55 9.63
CA HIS A 178 -16.17 12.93 8.47
C HIS A 178 -15.18 12.51 7.38
N GLY A 179 -15.26 11.25 6.99
CA GLY A 179 -14.43 10.68 5.91
C GLY A 179 -13.01 10.26 6.29
N THR A 180 -12.54 10.56 7.52
CA THR A 180 -11.18 10.22 7.97
C THR A 180 -11.05 8.82 8.58
N LEU A 181 -12.16 8.17 8.94
CA LEU A 181 -12.18 6.79 9.41
C LEU A 181 -13.12 5.97 8.53
N LYS A 182 -12.57 4.97 7.87
CA LYS A 182 -13.33 4.02 7.05
C LYS A 182 -13.10 2.61 7.54
N VAL A 183 -14.16 1.82 7.55
CA VAL A 183 -14.11 0.41 7.92
C VAL A 183 -14.39 -0.46 6.69
N ARG A 184 -13.67 -1.55 6.53
CA ARG A 184 -13.94 -2.59 5.53
C ARG A 184 -13.98 -3.96 6.18
N SER A 185 -14.83 -4.86 5.66
CA SER A 185 -14.84 -6.28 6.01
C SER A 185 -13.95 -7.06 5.05
N LEU A 186 -13.41 -8.18 5.52
CA LEU A 186 -12.70 -9.15 4.68
C LEU A 186 -13.62 -9.80 3.64
N ASP A 187 -14.92 -9.91 3.91
CA ASP A 187 -15.91 -10.48 2.99
C ASP A 187 -15.93 -9.75 1.64
N ASN A 188 -15.51 -8.48 1.64
CA ASN A 188 -15.47 -7.62 0.46
C ASN A 188 -14.06 -7.52 -0.17
N ILE A 189 -13.11 -8.36 0.26
CA ILE A 189 -11.72 -8.31 -0.20
C ILE A 189 -11.34 -9.65 -0.83
N THR A 190 -10.83 -9.61 -2.05
CA THR A 190 -10.17 -10.78 -2.62
C THR A 190 -8.75 -10.88 -2.06
N LEU A 191 -8.51 -11.92 -1.28
CA LEU A 191 -7.20 -12.19 -0.71
C LEU A 191 -6.24 -12.75 -1.78
N PHE A 192 -4.98 -12.38 -1.68
CA PHE A 192 -3.90 -12.89 -2.51
C PHE A 192 -3.14 -13.99 -1.77
N ASN A 193 -2.53 -14.91 -2.52
CA ASN A 193 -1.68 -15.95 -1.95
C ASN A 193 -0.28 -15.45 -1.53
N ARG A 194 -0.02 -14.14 -1.62
CA ARG A 194 1.22 -13.48 -1.20
C ARG A 194 2.48 -14.15 -1.79
N GLY A 195 2.51 -14.29 -3.12
CA GLY A 195 3.63 -14.95 -3.81
C GLY A 195 3.73 -16.46 -3.50
N GLY A 196 2.64 -17.09 -3.09
CA GLY A 196 2.57 -18.49 -2.68
C GLY A 196 2.89 -18.71 -1.19
N SER A 197 3.03 -17.65 -0.40
CA SER A 197 3.31 -17.75 1.04
C SER A 197 2.11 -18.19 1.87
N VAL A 198 0.89 -17.98 1.37
CA VAL A 198 -0.37 -18.41 1.99
C VAL A 198 -1.27 -19.05 0.94
N LYS A 199 -2.19 -19.90 1.40
CA LYS A 199 -3.20 -20.54 0.53
C LYS A 199 -4.56 -19.90 0.81
N PRO A 200 -5.05 -18.99 -0.05
CA PRO A 200 -6.38 -18.41 0.11
C PRO A 200 -7.47 -19.45 -0.21
N GLU A 201 -8.65 -19.30 0.37
CA GLU A 201 -9.81 -20.18 0.08
C GLU A 201 -10.19 -20.20 -1.41
N LYS A 202 -10.04 -19.05 -2.08
CA LYS A 202 -10.25 -18.92 -3.52
C LYS A 202 -8.96 -18.45 -4.18
N GLU A 203 -8.37 -19.31 -5.00
CA GLU A 203 -7.21 -18.94 -5.79
C GLU A 203 -7.59 -17.92 -6.85
N ARG A 204 -6.80 -16.86 -6.93
CA ARG A 204 -6.96 -15.85 -7.96
C ARG A 204 -6.08 -16.18 -9.15
N LYS A 205 -6.71 -16.45 -10.29
CA LYS A 205 -5.99 -16.60 -11.57
C LYS A 205 -5.97 -15.26 -12.29
N MET A 206 -4.80 -14.75 -12.60
CA MET A 206 -4.64 -13.50 -13.32
C MET A 206 -3.86 -13.72 -14.62
N LYS A 207 -4.38 -13.20 -15.72
CA LYS A 207 -3.67 -13.21 -17.01
C LYS A 207 -2.64 -12.09 -17.13
N ARG A 208 -2.76 -11.04 -16.33
CA ARG A 208 -1.91 -9.84 -16.32
C ARG A 208 -1.85 -9.28 -14.91
N CYS A 209 -0.76 -8.64 -14.55
CA CYS A 209 -0.61 -7.98 -13.27
C CYS A 209 -0.23 -6.50 -13.46
N TYR A 210 -0.91 -5.60 -12.74
CA TYR A 210 -0.64 -4.16 -12.76
C TYR A 210 -0.09 -3.65 -11.42
N TYR A 211 -0.05 -4.50 -10.37
CA TYR A 211 0.35 -4.07 -9.02
C TYR A 211 1.72 -3.40 -8.99
N LEU A 212 2.76 -4.04 -9.52
CA LEU A 212 4.10 -3.46 -9.59
C LEU A 212 4.21 -2.20 -10.47
N SER A 213 3.20 -1.90 -11.29
CA SER A 213 3.15 -0.65 -12.05
C SER A 213 2.52 0.50 -11.28
N ASP A 214 1.80 0.18 -10.21
CA ASP A 214 1.01 1.14 -9.45
C ASP A 214 1.46 1.26 -7.99
N GLU A 215 1.96 0.18 -7.41
CA GLU A 215 2.26 0.08 -5.97
C GLU A 215 3.60 -0.63 -5.75
N ILE A 216 4.38 -0.11 -4.81
CA ILE A 216 5.60 -0.75 -4.30
C ILE A 216 5.59 -0.70 -2.77
N SER A 217 6.38 -1.55 -2.16
CA SER A 217 6.59 -1.55 -0.71
C SER A 217 8.07 -1.42 -0.38
N ILE A 218 8.36 -0.71 0.70
CA ILE A 218 9.70 -0.63 1.30
C ILE A 218 9.63 -1.38 2.63
N THR A 219 10.47 -2.41 2.78
CA THR A 219 10.56 -3.19 4.01
C THR A 219 11.29 -2.41 5.10
N HIS A 220 11.19 -2.87 6.35
CA HIS A 220 11.87 -2.21 7.48
C HIS A 220 13.41 -2.14 7.33
N THR A 221 14.00 -2.97 6.46
CA THR A 221 15.43 -2.93 6.11
C THR A 221 15.76 -1.99 4.96
N GLY A 222 14.75 -1.38 4.34
CA GLY A 222 14.91 -0.48 3.18
C GLY A 222 14.83 -1.17 1.83
N ASN A 223 14.57 -2.47 1.76
CA ASN A 223 14.42 -3.20 0.50
C ASN A 223 13.13 -2.81 -0.22
N VAL A 224 13.23 -2.53 -1.52
CA VAL A 224 12.08 -2.26 -2.39
C VAL A 224 11.60 -3.57 -3.01
N VAL A 225 10.35 -3.92 -2.72
CA VAL A 225 9.75 -5.20 -3.10
C VAL A 225 8.34 -5.03 -3.66
N CYS A 226 7.78 -6.10 -4.22
CA CYS A 226 6.37 -6.16 -4.56
C CYS A 226 5.51 -6.22 -3.30
N THR A 227 4.38 -5.51 -3.29
CA THR A 227 3.39 -5.49 -2.20
C THR A 227 2.89 -6.89 -1.76
N ASN A 228 3.07 -7.90 -2.62
CA ASN A 228 2.70 -9.29 -2.31
C ASN A 228 3.90 -10.20 -1.98
N ASP A 229 5.12 -9.67 -1.96
CA ASP A 229 6.35 -10.45 -1.71
C ASP A 229 6.77 -10.36 -0.23
N PHE A 230 6.10 -11.13 0.62
CA PHE A 230 6.44 -11.21 2.04
C PHE A 230 7.87 -11.73 2.28
N GLY A 231 8.28 -12.69 1.48
CA GLY A 231 9.58 -13.37 1.66
C GLY A 231 10.76 -12.62 1.10
N GLU A 232 10.56 -11.40 0.55
CA GLU A 232 11.60 -10.63 -0.13
C GLU A 232 12.35 -11.48 -1.18
N SER A 233 11.57 -12.33 -1.88
CA SER A 233 12.11 -13.29 -2.84
C SER A 233 12.69 -12.62 -4.10
N HIS A 234 12.30 -11.37 -4.35
CA HIS A 234 12.88 -10.52 -5.38
C HIS A 234 12.97 -9.06 -4.90
N ILE A 235 14.18 -8.61 -4.63
CA ILE A 235 14.49 -7.25 -4.18
C ILE A 235 14.91 -6.43 -5.39
N PHE A 236 14.19 -5.35 -5.69
CA PHE A 236 14.49 -4.44 -6.81
C PHE A 236 15.63 -3.47 -6.51
N GLY A 237 15.97 -3.29 -5.25
CA GLY A 237 17.05 -2.46 -4.73
C GLY A 237 16.79 -2.07 -3.28
N ASN A 238 17.71 -1.32 -2.69
CA ASN A 238 17.59 -0.84 -1.31
C ASN A 238 17.70 0.69 -1.29
N VAL A 239 16.76 1.34 -0.59
CA VAL A 239 16.69 2.82 -0.53
C VAL A 239 17.87 3.44 0.22
N ASN A 240 18.59 2.66 1.05
CA ASN A 240 19.79 3.13 1.71
C ASN A 240 20.99 3.24 0.74
N GLU A 241 20.95 2.52 -0.38
CA GLU A 241 22.04 2.45 -1.37
C GLU A 241 21.76 3.33 -2.59
N LYS A 242 20.52 3.40 -3.03
CA LYS A 242 20.11 4.10 -4.26
C LYS A 242 18.87 4.94 -4.01
N SER A 243 18.66 5.97 -4.81
CA SER A 243 17.39 6.71 -4.75
C SER A 243 16.23 5.80 -5.18
N LEU A 244 15.05 6.05 -4.61
CA LEU A 244 13.84 5.31 -4.95
C LEU A 244 13.50 5.40 -6.44
N LEU A 245 13.81 6.55 -7.08
CA LEU A 245 13.61 6.73 -8.51
C LEU A 245 14.60 5.97 -9.36
N ASP A 246 15.85 5.84 -8.94
CA ASP A 246 16.84 5.03 -9.66
C ASP A 246 16.46 3.56 -9.62
N ILE A 247 15.97 3.08 -8.45
CA ILE A 247 15.43 1.73 -8.30
C ILE A 247 14.24 1.54 -9.25
N TRP A 248 13.25 2.44 -9.20
CA TRP A 248 12.05 2.39 -10.04
C TRP A 248 12.36 2.42 -11.55
N ASN A 249 13.37 3.22 -11.93
CA ASN A 249 13.78 3.42 -13.31
C ASN A 249 14.84 2.42 -13.80
N SER A 250 15.29 1.49 -12.96
CA SER A 250 16.24 0.47 -13.36
C SER A 250 15.72 -0.32 -14.58
N LYS A 251 16.65 -0.78 -15.42
CA LYS A 251 16.31 -1.58 -16.61
C LYS A 251 15.53 -2.85 -16.24
N GLU A 252 15.98 -3.50 -15.17
CA GLU A 252 15.35 -4.72 -14.66
C GLU A 252 13.90 -4.45 -14.24
N PHE A 253 13.67 -3.48 -13.35
CA PHE A 253 12.33 -3.19 -12.84
C PHE A 253 11.38 -2.73 -13.95
N LYS A 254 11.86 -1.91 -14.90
CA LYS A 254 11.07 -1.51 -16.09
C LYS A 254 10.67 -2.73 -16.93
N THR A 255 11.60 -3.66 -17.15
CA THR A 255 11.34 -4.89 -17.93
C THR A 255 10.27 -5.73 -17.23
N ILE A 256 10.43 -6.00 -15.94
CA ILE A 256 9.47 -6.81 -15.17
C ILE A 256 8.07 -6.16 -15.20
N ARG A 257 7.97 -4.84 -15.01
CA ARG A 257 6.67 -4.15 -15.08
C ARG A 257 6.01 -4.27 -16.46
N LYS A 258 6.80 -4.17 -17.54
CA LYS A 258 6.33 -4.35 -18.90
C LYS A 258 5.83 -5.78 -19.13
N ASP A 259 6.61 -6.77 -18.72
CA ASP A 259 6.34 -8.18 -18.92
C ASP A 259 5.06 -8.62 -18.19
N ILE A 260 4.92 -8.32 -16.91
CA ILE A 260 3.73 -8.71 -16.13
C ILE A 260 2.45 -8.03 -16.64
N ARG A 261 2.53 -6.83 -17.21
CA ARG A 261 1.40 -6.17 -17.89
C ARG A 261 1.03 -6.85 -19.19
N ALA A 262 2.01 -7.43 -19.89
CA ALA A 262 1.79 -8.22 -21.09
C ALA A 262 1.32 -9.65 -20.78
N GLY A 263 1.37 -10.09 -19.50
CA GLY A 263 1.02 -11.44 -19.09
C GLY A 263 2.21 -12.42 -19.12
N VAL A 264 3.43 -11.88 -19.16
CA VAL A 264 4.67 -12.66 -19.08
C VAL A 264 5.18 -12.59 -17.64
N PHE A 265 5.33 -13.74 -16.99
CA PHE A 265 5.70 -13.85 -15.58
C PHE A 265 7.01 -14.63 -15.44
N ASN A 266 8.13 -13.92 -15.42
CA ASN A 266 9.47 -14.52 -15.35
C ASN A 266 9.90 -14.82 -13.91
N LEU A 267 9.37 -14.08 -12.91
CA LEU A 267 9.69 -14.31 -11.51
C LEU A 267 8.83 -15.43 -10.92
N GLU A 268 9.44 -16.36 -10.19
CA GLU A 268 8.74 -17.48 -9.55
C GLU A 268 7.64 -17.01 -8.58
N MET A 269 7.89 -15.95 -7.81
CA MET A 269 6.87 -15.35 -6.95
C MET A 269 5.67 -14.83 -7.76
N CYS A 270 5.90 -14.29 -8.95
CA CYS A 270 4.84 -13.80 -9.82
C CYS A 270 4.02 -14.98 -10.38
N LYS A 271 4.67 -16.05 -10.86
CA LYS A 271 3.99 -17.26 -11.33
C LYS A 271 3.07 -17.84 -10.25
N LYS A 272 3.60 -18.03 -9.04
CA LYS A 272 2.83 -18.48 -7.87
C LYS A 272 1.66 -17.53 -7.59
N CYS A 273 1.90 -16.20 -7.56
CA CYS A 273 0.89 -15.19 -7.24
C CYS A 273 -0.28 -15.19 -8.22
N VAL A 274 -0.04 -15.44 -9.51
CA VAL A 274 -1.09 -15.46 -10.56
C VAL A 274 -1.67 -16.85 -10.81
N GLY A 275 -1.19 -17.89 -10.14
CA GLY A 275 -1.68 -19.26 -10.25
C GLY A 275 -1.22 -19.99 -11.51
N ILE A 276 -0.01 -19.68 -12.02
CA ILE A 276 0.67 -20.41 -13.10
C ILE A 276 1.60 -21.44 -12.44
N LYS A 277 1.55 -22.68 -12.92
CA LYS A 277 2.46 -23.75 -12.50
C LYS A 277 3.76 -23.71 -13.29
#